data_faa1417a2b9e5d7458c84d1764f5abad
#
_entry.id   faa1417a2b9e5d7458c84d1764f5abad
#
_cell.length_a   1.000
_cell.length_b   1.000
_cell.length_c   1.000
_cell.angle_alpha   90.00
_cell.angle_beta   90.00
_cell.angle_gamma   90.00
#
_symmetry.space_group_name_H-M   'P 1'
#
loop_
_entity.id
_entity.type
_entity.pdbx_description
1 polymer ?
#
loop_
_entity_poly.entity_id
_entity_poly.type
_entity_poly.pdbx_seq_one_letter_code
_entity_poly.pdbx_strand_id
1 'polypeptide(L)'
;ELTEELAGELGLKVDTEGFKQKFAEHQEKSRQGSTGKFKGGLASTGEMETKYHTATHLLNAALKKVLGPHVHQKGSNITAERMRFDFSHPAKMTDEEKKQTEDLVNEYIKMAIPVEKLEMKKEDALKMGAEAMFIDKYGDIVSVYKIGDVSLELCGGPHVKNTSELGHFKIKKEEASSAGVRRIKAILE
;
A
#
# COMPACT_ATOMS: atom_id res chain seq x y z
N GLU A 1 8.31 -16.34 24.17
CA GLU A 1 7.41 -17.34 24.81
C GLU A 1 7.56 -18.70 24.10
N LEU A 2 7.02 -18.92 22.90
CA LEU A 2 7.07 -20.21 22.21
C LEU A 2 8.50 -20.75 22.01
N THR A 3 9.45 -19.87 21.69
CA THR A 3 10.87 -20.23 21.50
C THR A 3 11.51 -20.64 22.81
N GLU A 4 11.14 -20.05 23.94
CA GLU A 4 11.63 -20.38 25.28
C GLU A 4 11.07 -21.71 25.74
N GLU A 5 9.78 -21.99 25.47
CA GLU A 5 9.16 -23.28 25.77
C GLU A 5 9.84 -24.41 24.99
N LEU A 6 9.97 -24.29 23.69
CA LEU A 6 10.64 -25.28 22.83
C LEU A 6 12.12 -25.50 23.22
N ALA A 7 12.84 -24.44 23.54
CA ALA A 7 14.22 -24.52 23.98
C ALA A 7 14.32 -25.23 25.33
N GLY A 8 13.39 -24.96 26.27
CA GLY A 8 13.30 -25.64 27.56
C GLY A 8 13.05 -27.13 27.41
N GLU A 9 12.18 -27.58 26.52
CA GLU A 9 11.96 -28.99 26.20
C GLU A 9 13.21 -29.70 25.67
N LEU A 10 14.06 -28.96 24.96
CA LEU A 10 15.33 -29.47 24.41
C LEU A 10 16.53 -29.30 25.39
N GLY A 11 16.31 -28.82 26.59
CA GLY A 11 17.36 -28.52 27.57
C GLY A 11 18.30 -27.38 27.18
N LEU A 12 17.85 -26.50 26.26
CA LEU A 12 18.60 -25.33 25.76
C LEU A 12 18.20 -24.06 26.51
N LYS A 13 19.15 -23.14 26.67
CA LYS A 13 18.90 -21.83 27.28
C LYS A 13 18.87 -20.77 26.20
N VAL A 14 17.79 -19.99 26.16
CA VAL A 14 17.63 -18.87 25.18
C VAL A 14 18.22 -17.60 25.77
N ASP A 15 19.03 -16.90 24.99
CA ASP A 15 19.51 -15.55 25.31
C ASP A 15 18.42 -14.50 24.96
N THR A 16 17.47 -14.33 25.88
CA THR A 16 16.35 -13.40 25.72
C THR A 16 16.80 -11.93 25.75
N GLU A 17 17.84 -11.60 26.50
CA GLU A 17 18.38 -10.23 26.57
C GLU A 17 19.12 -9.86 25.28
N GLY A 18 19.97 -10.75 24.77
CA GLY A 18 20.60 -10.57 23.46
C GLY A 18 19.59 -10.47 22.32
N PHE A 19 18.52 -11.26 22.36
CA PHE A 19 17.42 -11.12 21.39
C PHE A 19 16.75 -9.75 21.46
N LYS A 20 16.38 -9.27 22.65
CA LYS A 20 15.76 -7.95 22.84
C LYS A 20 16.66 -6.82 22.33
N GLN A 21 17.95 -6.88 22.64
CA GLN A 21 18.92 -5.91 22.18
C GLN A 21 19.02 -5.89 20.65
N LYS A 22 19.18 -7.06 20.01
CA LYS A 22 19.24 -7.18 18.55
C LYS A 22 17.94 -6.76 17.88
N PHE A 23 16.81 -7.05 18.48
CA PHE A 23 15.51 -6.61 17.97
C PHE A 23 15.36 -5.09 18.04
N ALA A 24 15.79 -4.46 19.14
CA ALA A 24 15.79 -2.99 19.27
C ALA A 24 16.72 -2.32 18.25
N GLU A 25 17.95 -2.86 18.07
CA GLU A 25 18.89 -2.40 17.04
C GLU A 25 18.29 -2.50 15.63
N HIS A 26 17.60 -3.61 15.33
CA HIS A 26 16.91 -3.81 14.04
C HIS A 26 15.77 -2.82 13.84
N GLN A 27 14.95 -2.58 14.88
CA GLN A 27 13.89 -1.58 14.83
C GLN A 27 14.44 -0.17 14.59
N GLU A 28 15.54 0.18 15.24
CA GLU A 28 16.17 1.50 15.08
C GLU A 28 16.75 1.67 13.66
N LYS A 29 17.43 0.65 13.12
CA LYS A 29 17.89 0.65 11.71
C LYS A 29 16.72 0.79 10.73
N SER A 30 15.61 0.11 11.00
CA SER A 30 14.40 0.21 10.18
C SER A 30 13.78 1.62 10.23
N ARG A 31 13.77 2.27 11.40
CA ARG A 31 13.32 3.66 11.55
C ARG A 31 14.24 4.63 10.82
N GLN A 32 15.55 4.50 10.95
CA GLN A 32 16.53 5.35 10.27
C GLN A 32 16.47 5.19 8.76
N GLY A 33 16.26 3.98 8.24
CA GLY A 33 16.03 3.72 6.82
C GLY A 33 14.75 4.36 6.28
N SER A 34 13.79 4.71 7.15
CA SER A 34 12.51 5.35 6.78
C SER A 34 12.54 6.89 6.85
N THR A 35 13.65 7.51 7.32
CA THR A 35 13.79 8.98 7.42
C THR A 35 14.14 9.69 6.10
N GLY A 36 14.28 8.95 4.99
CA GLY A 36 14.32 9.51 3.64
C GLY A 36 12.96 10.09 3.23
N LYS A 37 12.94 11.07 2.31
CA LYS A 37 11.70 11.64 1.75
C LYS A 37 10.71 10.51 1.46
N PHE A 38 9.50 10.63 2.02
CA PHE A 38 8.42 9.67 1.82
C PHE A 38 8.15 9.49 0.32
N LYS A 39 8.54 8.35 -0.23
CA LYS A 39 8.45 8.04 -1.67
C LYS A 39 7.22 7.18 -2.02
N GLY A 40 6.19 7.17 -1.17
CA GLY A 40 4.96 6.42 -1.45
C GLY A 40 5.17 4.89 -1.63
N GLY A 41 6.25 4.33 -1.07
CA GLY A 41 6.58 2.91 -1.23
C GLY A 41 7.30 2.55 -2.54
N LEU A 42 7.71 3.55 -3.35
CA LEU A 42 8.43 3.32 -4.61
C LEU A 42 9.92 3.04 -4.36
N ALA A 43 10.43 2.00 -5.01
CA ALA A 43 11.87 1.70 -5.04
C ALA A 43 12.64 2.71 -5.90
N SER A 44 12.04 3.16 -7.00
CA SER A 44 12.57 4.19 -7.92
C SER A 44 11.42 5.01 -8.54
N THR A 45 11.74 5.97 -9.42
CA THR A 45 10.75 6.81 -10.14
C THR A 45 10.71 6.47 -11.63
N GLY A 46 10.92 5.21 -11.98
CA GLY A 46 10.84 4.71 -13.35
C GLY A 46 9.40 4.73 -13.91
N GLU A 47 9.27 4.48 -15.20
CA GLU A 47 7.97 4.45 -15.88
C GLU A 47 7.04 3.39 -15.29
N MET A 48 7.54 2.16 -15.09
CA MET A 48 6.74 1.06 -14.53
C MET A 48 6.32 1.33 -13.09
N GLU A 49 7.22 1.86 -12.26
CA GLU A 49 6.89 2.22 -10.87
C GLU A 49 5.83 3.33 -10.82
N THR A 50 5.87 4.28 -11.75
CA THR A 50 4.84 5.33 -11.90
C THR A 50 3.47 4.73 -12.25
N LYS A 51 3.43 3.77 -13.20
CA LYS A 51 2.23 3.02 -13.55
C LYS A 51 1.70 2.22 -12.35
N TYR A 52 2.56 1.45 -11.70
CA TYR A 52 2.17 0.70 -10.50
C TYR A 52 1.69 1.59 -9.35
N HIS A 53 2.26 2.79 -9.21
CA HIS A 53 1.81 3.72 -8.18
C HIS A 53 0.37 4.18 -8.43
N THR A 54 0.01 4.47 -9.67
CA THR A 54 -1.37 4.79 -10.02
C THR A 54 -2.29 3.58 -9.85
N ALA A 55 -1.84 2.38 -10.25
CA ALA A 55 -2.58 1.13 -10.04
C ALA A 55 -2.84 0.87 -8.54
N THR A 56 -1.94 1.31 -7.64
CA THR A 56 -2.12 1.21 -6.19
C THR A 56 -3.34 1.99 -5.70
N HIS A 57 -3.56 3.21 -6.21
CA HIS A 57 -4.74 4.02 -5.88
C HIS A 57 -6.03 3.37 -6.40
N LEU A 58 -6.02 2.85 -7.64
CA LEU A 58 -7.17 2.13 -8.18
C LEU A 58 -7.49 0.87 -7.38
N LEU A 59 -6.45 0.11 -6.98
CA LEU A 59 -6.62 -1.09 -6.16
C LEU A 59 -7.19 -0.75 -4.78
N ASN A 60 -6.73 0.33 -4.12
CA ASN A 60 -7.28 0.79 -2.85
C ASN A 60 -8.78 1.09 -2.96
N ALA A 61 -9.17 1.83 -3.99
CA ALA A 61 -10.58 2.15 -4.25
C ALA A 61 -11.41 0.90 -4.55
N ALA A 62 -10.90 -0.02 -5.37
CA ALA A 62 -11.58 -1.28 -5.70
C ALA A 62 -11.79 -2.17 -4.46
N LEU A 63 -10.75 -2.33 -3.64
CA LEU A 63 -10.83 -3.09 -2.39
C LEU A 63 -11.87 -2.52 -1.43
N LYS A 64 -11.95 -1.20 -1.27
CA LYS A 64 -12.99 -0.57 -0.46
C LYS A 64 -14.40 -0.82 -0.98
N LYS A 65 -14.56 -0.78 -2.30
CA LYS A 65 -15.86 -1.02 -2.94
C LYS A 65 -16.30 -2.48 -2.81
N VAL A 66 -15.36 -3.44 -2.87
CA VAL A 66 -15.66 -4.89 -2.80
C VAL A 66 -15.77 -5.37 -1.37
N LEU A 67 -14.84 -4.99 -0.49
CA LEU A 67 -14.73 -5.52 0.87
C LEU A 67 -15.36 -4.61 1.92
N GLY A 68 -15.48 -3.31 1.65
CA GLY A 68 -16.10 -2.34 2.54
C GLY A 68 -15.14 -1.25 3.07
N PRO A 69 -15.70 -0.27 3.80
CA PRO A 69 -14.98 0.95 4.22
C PRO A 69 -13.90 0.71 5.29
N HIS A 70 -13.85 -0.46 5.90
CA HIS A 70 -12.82 -0.85 6.87
C HIS A 70 -11.44 -1.08 6.23
N VAL A 71 -11.40 -1.15 4.90
CA VAL A 71 -10.14 -1.30 4.15
C VAL A 71 -9.35 0.00 4.20
N HIS A 72 -8.15 -0.07 4.77
CA HIS A 72 -7.18 1.03 4.77
C HIS A 72 -5.81 0.49 4.38
N GLN A 73 -5.08 1.23 3.56
CA GLN A 73 -3.71 0.89 3.22
C GLN A 73 -2.84 0.86 4.49
N LYS A 74 -2.06 -0.21 4.67
CA LYS A 74 -1.10 -0.40 5.76
C LYS A 74 0.34 -0.34 5.29
N GLY A 75 0.57 -0.49 4.01
CA GLY A 75 1.88 -0.39 3.39
C GLY A 75 1.84 -0.68 1.90
N SER A 76 2.90 -0.31 1.21
CA SER A 76 3.14 -0.65 -0.20
C SER A 76 4.62 -0.82 -0.47
N ASN A 77 4.92 -1.58 -1.51
CA ASN A 77 6.26 -1.67 -2.08
C ASN A 77 6.14 -1.90 -3.58
N ILE A 78 6.76 -1.01 -4.35
CA ILE A 78 6.65 -0.96 -5.80
C ILE A 78 8.04 -1.08 -6.40
N THR A 79 8.20 -2.03 -7.32
CA THR A 79 9.40 -2.23 -8.16
C THR A 79 8.98 -2.23 -9.63
N ALA A 80 9.93 -2.29 -10.54
CA ALA A 80 9.63 -2.37 -11.98
C ALA A 80 8.88 -3.66 -12.39
N GLU A 81 9.02 -4.74 -11.60
CA GLU A 81 8.42 -6.04 -11.92
C GLU A 81 7.03 -6.24 -11.33
N ARG A 82 6.72 -5.54 -10.21
CA ARG A 82 5.49 -5.79 -9.47
C ARG A 82 5.15 -4.69 -8.48
N MET A 83 3.90 -4.68 -8.04
CA MET A 83 3.46 -3.97 -6.84
C MET A 83 3.09 -4.94 -5.72
N ARG A 84 3.28 -4.49 -4.47
CA ARG A 84 2.76 -5.10 -3.24
C ARG A 84 1.92 -4.08 -2.51
N PHE A 85 0.73 -4.48 -2.08
CA PHE A 85 -0.20 -3.66 -1.34
C PHE A 85 -0.67 -4.38 -0.08
N ASP A 86 -0.44 -3.78 1.08
CA ASP A 86 -0.87 -4.29 2.38
C ASP A 86 -2.06 -3.47 2.86
N PHE A 87 -3.13 -4.12 3.31
CA PHE A 87 -4.38 -3.46 3.70
C PHE A 87 -5.05 -4.15 4.88
N SER A 88 -5.85 -3.38 5.66
CA SER A 88 -6.63 -3.93 6.77
C SER A 88 -7.79 -4.76 6.25
N HIS A 89 -7.81 -6.05 6.62
CA HIS A 89 -8.94 -6.95 6.41
C HIS A 89 -8.78 -8.17 7.31
N PRO A 90 -9.85 -8.61 8.03
CA PRO A 90 -9.72 -9.64 9.05
C PRO A 90 -9.58 -11.06 8.51
N ALA A 91 -10.06 -11.32 7.28
CA ALA A 91 -10.15 -12.64 6.70
C ALA A 91 -9.36 -12.77 5.39
N LYS A 92 -9.13 -14.00 4.94
CA LYS A 92 -8.63 -14.28 3.59
C LYS A 92 -9.70 -13.87 2.56
N MET A 93 -9.29 -13.19 1.50
CA MET A 93 -10.21 -12.90 0.38
C MET A 93 -10.62 -14.19 -0.31
N THR A 94 -11.90 -14.29 -0.63
CA THR A 94 -12.43 -15.34 -1.51
C THR A 94 -11.93 -15.17 -2.94
N ASP A 95 -12.05 -16.21 -3.76
CA ASP A 95 -11.66 -16.12 -5.17
C ASP A 95 -12.59 -15.16 -5.93
N GLU A 96 -13.86 -15.08 -5.52
CA GLU A 96 -14.83 -14.13 -6.07
C GLU A 96 -14.46 -12.68 -5.73
N GLU A 97 -14.13 -12.37 -4.48
CA GLU A 97 -13.70 -11.02 -4.07
C GLU A 97 -12.41 -10.57 -4.78
N LYS A 98 -11.47 -11.51 -4.97
CA LYS A 98 -10.24 -11.22 -5.74
C LYS A 98 -10.57 -10.90 -7.19
N LYS A 99 -11.45 -11.71 -7.80
CA LYS A 99 -11.89 -11.51 -9.18
C LYS A 99 -12.64 -10.19 -9.35
N GLN A 100 -13.59 -9.89 -8.49
CA GLN A 100 -14.33 -8.63 -8.52
C GLN A 100 -13.42 -7.42 -8.35
N THR A 101 -12.40 -7.51 -7.46
CA THR A 101 -11.41 -6.45 -7.28
C THR A 101 -10.56 -6.25 -8.54
N GLU A 102 -10.07 -7.33 -9.15
CA GLU A 102 -9.29 -7.30 -10.39
C GLU A 102 -10.10 -6.74 -11.56
N ASP A 103 -11.32 -7.22 -11.74
CA ASP A 103 -12.23 -6.76 -12.79
C ASP A 103 -12.53 -5.27 -12.64
N LEU A 104 -12.77 -4.79 -11.41
CA LEU A 104 -13.06 -3.39 -11.13
C LEU A 104 -11.87 -2.47 -11.39
N VAL A 105 -10.65 -2.89 -11.03
CA VAL A 105 -9.43 -2.12 -11.38
C VAL A 105 -9.30 -2.02 -12.90
N ASN A 106 -9.53 -3.12 -13.63
CA ASN A 106 -9.47 -3.13 -15.09
C ASN A 106 -10.59 -2.31 -15.73
N GLU A 107 -11.77 -2.22 -15.10
CA GLU A 107 -12.84 -1.31 -15.51
C GLU A 107 -12.37 0.16 -15.40
N TYR A 108 -11.79 0.57 -14.27
CA TYR A 108 -11.25 1.92 -14.08
C TYR A 108 -10.14 2.25 -15.09
N ILE A 109 -9.30 1.27 -15.46
CA ILE A 109 -8.29 1.43 -16.51
C ILE A 109 -8.96 1.69 -17.87
N LYS A 110 -9.97 0.89 -18.23
CA LYS A 110 -10.71 1.01 -19.50
C LYS A 110 -11.50 2.32 -19.62
N MET A 111 -11.94 2.88 -18.50
CA MET A 111 -12.63 4.19 -18.45
C MET A 111 -11.73 5.36 -18.87
N ALA A 112 -10.42 5.15 -18.98
CA ALA A 112 -9.45 6.18 -19.41
C ALA A 112 -9.57 7.48 -18.59
N ILE A 113 -9.63 7.36 -17.26
CA ILE A 113 -9.88 8.47 -16.34
C ILE A 113 -8.63 9.36 -16.26
N PRO A 114 -8.76 10.69 -16.40
CA PRO A 114 -7.66 11.63 -16.16
C PRO A 114 -7.17 11.54 -14.71
N VAL A 115 -5.84 11.63 -14.52
CA VAL A 115 -5.19 11.70 -13.22
C VAL A 115 -4.71 13.13 -13.01
N GLU A 116 -5.36 13.82 -12.09
CA GLU A 116 -5.11 15.24 -11.82
C GLU A 116 -4.28 15.40 -10.55
N LYS A 117 -3.22 16.24 -10.63
CA LYS A 117 -2.46 16.66 -9.46
C LYS A 117 -2.92 18.02 -9.02
N LEU A 118 -3.38 18.13 -7.77
CA LEU A 118 -3.78 19.37 -7.11
C LEU A 118 -2.78 19.70 -6.00
N GLU A 119 -2.49 20.98 -5.80
CA GLU A 119 -1.70 21.45 -4.65
C GLU A 119 -2.57 22.36 -3.79
N MET A 120 -2.69 22.05 -2.51
CA MET A 120 -3.56 22.78 -1.59
C MET A 120 -3.11 22.64 -0.14
N LYS A 121 -3.75 23.37 0.78
CA LYS A 121 -3.54 23.16 2.20
C LYS A 121 -4.07 21.80 2.63
N LYS A 122 -3.32 21.13 3.52
CA LYS A 122 -3.70 19.82 4.08
C LYS A 122 -5.12 19.82 4.65
N GLU A 123 -5.50 20.87 5.38
CA GLU A 123 -6.86 20.98 5.94
C GLU A 123 -7.96 21.00 4.86
N ASP A 124 -7.71 21.68 3.75
CA ASP A 124 -8.68 21.77 2.66
C ASP A 124 -8.80 20.43 1.91
N ALA A 125 -7.66 19.75 1.71
CA ALA A 125 -7.65 18.39 1.15
C ALA A 125 -8.47 17.41 2.01
N LEU A 126 -8.31 17.45 3.34
CA LEU A 126 -9.07 16.60 4.25
C LEU A 126 -10.57 16.94 4.26
N LYS A 127 -10.95 18.24 4.17
CA LYS A 127 -12.36 18.65 4.04
C LYS A 127 -12.99 18.15 2.73
N MET A 128 -12.19 18.00 1.67
CA MET A 128 -12.63 17.38 0.41
C MET A 128 -12.77 15.87 0.49
N GLY A 129 -12.42 15.25 1.61
CA GLY A 129 -12.44 13.79 1.79
C GLY A 129 -11.21 13.07 1.25
N ALA A 130 -10.10 13.78 1.02
CA ALA A 130 -8.89 13.15 0.55
C ALA A 130 -8.31 12.20 1.61
N GLU A 131 -7.97 10.99 1.19
CA GLU A 131 -7.36 10.00 2.06
C GLU A 131 -5.87 10.26 2.27
N ALA A 132 -5.40 10.01 3.48
CA ALA A 132 -4.00 10.14 3.85
C ALA A 132 -3.52 8.90 4.60
N MET A 133 -2.54 8.19 4.06
CA MET A 133 -1.98 7.01 4.73
C MET A 133 -1.17 7.39 5.99
N PHE A 134 -0.44 8.50 5.97
CA PHE A 134 0.41 8.97 7.07
C PHE A 134 0.26 10.48 7.27
N ILE A 135 -0.87 10.89 7.81
CA ILE A 135 -1.25 12.31 7.94
C ILE A 135 -0.19 13.17 8.64
N ASP A 136 0.52 12.61 9.62
CA ASP A 136 1.53 13.30 10.41
C ASP A 136 2.84 13.56 9.64
N LYS A 137 3.03 12.90 8.49
CA LYS A 137 4.24 13.05 7.65
C LYS A 137 4.10 14.16 6.60
N TYR A 138 2.92 14.71 6.43
CA TYR A 138 2.66 15.76 5.44
C TYR A 138 2.78 17.15 6.07
N GLY A 139 3.42 18.07 5.34
CA GLY A 139 3.47 19.49 5.70
C GLY A 139 2.12 20.22 5.52
N ASP A 140 2.12 21.53 5.64
CA ASP A 140 0.91 22.36 5.53
C ASP A 140 0.36 22.40 4.10
N ILE A 141 1.23 22.36 3.10
CA ILE A 141 0.87 22.26 1.68
C ILE A 141 1.12 20.84 1.21
N VAL A 142 0.12 20.23 0.58
CA VAL A 142 0.15 18.85 0.14
C VAL A 142 -0.21 18.73 -1.35
N SER A 143 0.35 17.71 -1.99
CA SER A 143 -0.14 17.26 -3.29
C SER A 143 -1.25 16.24 -3.07
N VAL A 144 -2.36 16.42 -3.79
CA VAL A 144 -3.50 15.52 -3.83
C VAL A 144 -3.65 15.01 -5.25
N TYR A 145 -3.74 13.71 -5.42
CA TYR A 145 -4.05 13.10 -6.70
C TYR A 145 -5.51 12.69 -6.75
N LYS A 146 -6.20 13.18 -7.78
CA LYS A 146 -7.60 12.87 -8.07
C LYS A 146 -7.68 12.04 -9.33
N ILE A 147 -8.39 10.92 -9.26
CA ILE A 147 -8.67 10.02 -10.39
C ILE A 147 -10.20 9.98 -10.56
N GLY A 148 -10.75 10.97 -11.24
CA GLY A 148 -12.20 11.15 -11.39
C GLY A 148 -12.91 11.11 -10.03
N ASP A 149 -13.97 10.30 -9.92
CA ASP A 149 -14.70 10.03 -8.68
C ASP A 149 -14.25 8.72 -8.00
N VAL A 150 -13.16 8.10 -8.52
CA VAL A 150 -12.67 6.80 -8.04
C VAL A 150 -11.74 6.95 -6.84
N SER A 151 -10.78 7.88 -6.91
CA SER A 151 -9.79 8.07 -5.85
C SER A 151 -9.44 9.53 -5.65
N LEU A 152 -9.27 9.93 -4.39
CA LEU A 152 -8.77 11.23 -3.99
C LEU A 152 -7.83 11.02 -2.79
N GLU A 153 -6.53 11.12 -3.03
CA GLU A 153 -5.51 10.73 -2.03
C GLU A 153 -4.39 11.77 -1.92
N LEU A 154 -3.96 12.05 -0.67
CA LEU A 154 -2.72 12.77 -0.41
C LEU A 154 -1.55 11.88 -0.83
N CYS A 155 -0.82 12.28 -1.86
CA CYS A 155 0.29 11.50 -2.37
C CYS A 155 1.40 12.39 -2.93
N GLY A 156 2.65 12.05 -2.62
CA GLY A 156 3.84 12.79 -3.08
C GLY A 156 4.59 12.13 -4.23
N GLY A 157 4.11 11.00 -4.72
CA GLY A 157 4.80 10.24 -5.77
C GLY A 157 4.35 10.62 -7.19
N PRO A 158 5.08 10.15 -8.22
CA PRO A 158 4.67 10.34 -9.60
C PRO A 158 3.49 9.42 -9.95
N HIS A 159 2.63 9.90 -10.84
CA HIS A 159 1.50 9.15 -11.41
C HIS A 159 1.46 9.33 -12.92
N VAL A 160 0.82 8.39 -13.63
CA VAL A 160 0.48 8.55 -15.05
C VAL A 160 -0.54 9.67 -15.23
N LYS A 161 -0.71 10.16 -16.44
CA LYS A 161 -1.68 11.23 -16.75
C LYS A 161 -3.09 10.70 -16.97
N ASN A 162 -3.20 9.42 -17.34
CA ASN A 162 -4.47 8.77 -17.63
C ASN A 162 -4.42 7.30 -17.23
N THR A 163 -5.52 6.75 -16.69
CA THR A 163 -5.55 5.35 -16.25
C THR A 163 -5.37 4.34 -17.39
N SER A 164 -5.69 4.72 -18.64
CA SER A 164 -5.46 3.86 -19.82
C SER A 164 -3.99 3.52 -20.08
N GLU A 165 -3.04 4.28 -19.51
CA GLU A 165 -1.61 4.02 -19.65
C GLU A 165 -1.14 2.79 -18.85
N LEU A 166 -1.98 2.25 -17.96
CA LEU A 166 -1.61 1.15 -17.07
C LEU A 166 -1.54 -0.22 -17.77
N GLY A 167 -2.22 -0.42 -18.89
CA GLY A 167 -2.35 -1.72 -19.53
C GLY A 167 -3.39 -2.61 -18.84
N HIS A 168 -3.06 -3.84 -18.51
CA HIS A 168 -3.96 -4.78 -17.84
C HIS A 168 -3.44 -5.13 -16.45
N PHE A 169 -4.27 -4.96 -15.42
CA PHE A 169 -3.95 -5.27 -14.03
C PHE A 169 -4.29 -6.72 -13.70
N LYS A 170 -3.36 -7.41 -13.00
CA LYS A 170 -3.56 -8.80 -12.58
C LYS A 170 -3.08 -9.08 -11.17
N ILE A 171 -3.96 -9.64 -10.34
CA ILE A 171 -3.61 -10.12 -8.99
C ILE A 171 -2.90 -11.47 -9.13
N LYS A 172 -1.64 -11.54 -8.72
CA LYS A 172 -0.84 -12.78 -8.75
C LYS A 172 -1.00 -13.59 -7.47
N LYS A 173 -1.16 -12.92 -6.33
CA LYS A 173 -1.27 -13.57 -5.02
C LYS A 173 -1.95 -12.68 -3.99
N GLU A 174 -2.73 -13.30 -3.10
CA GLU A 174 -3.24 -12.70 -1.87
C GLU A 174 -2.82 -13.59 -0.69
N GLU A 175 -2.29 -12.99 0.37
CA GLU A 175 -1.76 -13.71 1.53
C GLU A 175 -1.90 -12.90 2.83
N ALA A 176 -1.81 -13.55 3.99
CA ALA A 176 -1.70 -12.86 5.28
C ALA A 176 -0.33 -12.17 5.38
N SER A 177 -0.31 -10.94 5.90
CA SER A 177 0.93 -10.20 6.22
C SER A 177 1.18 -10.16 7.73
N SER A 178 0.15 -9.87 8.50
CA SER A 178 0.13 -9.88 9.96
C SER A 178 -1.33 -10.00 10.44
N ALA A 179 -1.56 -10.04 11.75
CA ALA A 179 -2.91 -10.07 12.30
C ALA A 179 -3.75 -8.89 11.78
N GLY A 180 -4.88 -9.18 11.15
CA GLY A 180 -5.79 -8.18 10.58
C GLY A 180 -5.26 -7.44 9.34
N VAL A 181 -4.13 -7.88 8.75
CA VAL A 181 -3.55 -7.27 7.56
C VAL A 181 -3.37 -8.31 6.45
N ARG A 182 -3.95 -8.02 5.31
CA ARG A 182 -3.81 -8.82 4.08
C ARG A 182 -2.84 -8.15 3.11
N ARG A 183 -2.27 -8.93 2.23
CA ARG A 183 -1.27 -8.52 1.24
C ARG A 183 -1.66 -9.01 -0.14
N ILE A 184 -1.75 -8.10 -1.09
CA ILE A 184 -1.86 -8.40 -2.51
C ILE A 184 -0.51 -8.14 -3.20
N LYS A 185 -0.11 -9.08 -4.07
CA LYS A 185 0.93 -8.88 -5.06
C LYS A 185 0.27 -8.87 -6.44
N ALA A 186 0.54 -7.84 -7.23
CA ALA A 186 -0.06 -7.67 -8.56
C ALA A 186 0.96 -7.18 -9.57
N ILE A 187 0.64 -7.37 -10.84
CA ILE A 187 1.42 -6.92 -12.00
C ILE A 187 0.54 -6.16 -12.98
N LEU A 188 1.19 -5.42 -13.87
CA LEU A 188 0.62 -4.86 -15.10
C LEU A 188 1.17 -5.62 -16.30
N GLU A 189 0.27 -6.01 -17.21
CA GLU A 189 0.56 -6.77 -18.46
C GLU A 189 0.19 -5.94 -19.69
#